data_8a325e5ead0250d1684234f59a7d279c
#
_entry.id   8a325e5ead0250d1684234f59a7d279c
#
_cell.length_a   1.000
_cell.length_b   1.000
_cell.length_c   1.000
_cell.angle_alpha   90.00
_cell.angle_beta   90.00
_cell.angle_gamma   90.00
#
_symmetry.space_group_name_H-M   'P 1'
#
loop_
_entity.id
_entity.type
_entity.pdbx_description
1 polymer ?
#
loop_
_entity_poly.entity_id
_entity_poly.type
_entity_poly.pdbx_seq_one_letter_code
_entity_poly.pdbx_strand_id
1 'polypeptide(L)'
;MVLKLSNLKTDVFVDWCPGCGNFGILTALQMALAELGLEPHRVVLVSGIGCSGKPPHFVEAYGVHTLHGRTLPFAQGIKVANPSLEVIAIGGDGDGLGIGAGHFVNAGRRNVDLTYLIHDNGVYGLTKGQASPTLKLGLRTKSLPKPNINEAVNPIALAITAGYTFVARAYAYDTKHLKEMIKQAIQHKGLALIDALQPCPTYNDINTKDWYAGMDRLDPETGRPEPRLYKLDETDYDPVVHESADDFRKKLSALDKAQEWGNKIPIGVFYKNEFIPTFQDRIAQRIPFYLGNPPAKQKIDDQAGMSSADLEGFFKELKTS
;
A
#
# COMPACT_ATOMS: atom_id res chain seq x y z
N MET A 1 -11.09 -23.49 -10.64
CA MET A 1 -11.06 -22.83 -11.98
C MET A 1 -9.86 -21.88 -11.95
N VAL A 2 -8.99 -21.89 -12.96
CA VAL A 2 -7.87 -20.93 -12.97
C VAL A 2 -8.45 -19.55 -13.25
N LEU A 3 -8.27 -18.58 -12.35
CA LEU A 3 -8.74 -17.22 -12.53
C LEU A 3 -7.93 -16.57 -13.66
N LYS A 4 -8.60 -16.11 -14.72
CA LYS A 4 -7.96 -15.45 -15.85
C LYS A 4 -7.86 -13.94 -15.57
N LEU A 5 -6.84 -13.30 -16.10
CA LEU A 5 -6.66 -11.85 -16.00
C LEU A 5 -7.87 -11.06 -16.52
N SER A 6 -8.54 -11.58 -17.56
CA SER A 6 -9.77 -10.98 -18.12
C SER A 6 -10.94 -10.92 -17.12
N ASN A 7 -10.97 -11.82 -16.14
CA ASN A 7 -12.02 -11.84 -15.11
C ASN A 7 -11.84 -10.72 -14.04
N LEU A 8 -10.69 -10.07 -14.07
CA LEU A 8 -10.35 -8.98 -13.13
C LEU A 8 -10.36 -7.59 -13.80
N LYS A 9 -10.77 -7.51 -15.07
CA LYS A 9 -10.86 -6.24 -15.79
C LYS A 9 -12.32 -5.80 -15.87
N THR A 10 -12.57 -4.53 -15.59
CA THR A 10 -13.86 -3.88 -15.86
C THR A 10 -13.91 -3.30 -17.27
N ASP A 11 -15.09 -2.90 -17.72
CA ASP A 11 -15.27 -2.20 -19.02
C ASP A 11 -15.01 -0.69 -18.91
N VAL A 12 -14.60 -0.20 -17.73
CA VAL A 12 -14.32 1.22 -17.50
C VAL A 12 -13.03 1.61 -18.21
N PHE A 13 -13.07 2.68 -18.98
CA PHE A 13 -11.90 3.22 -19.66
C PHE A 13 -10.87 3.74 -18.63
N VAL A 14 -9.63 3.30 -18.78
CA VAL A 14 -8.52 3.73 -17.92
C VAL A 14 -7.99 5.06 -18.41
N ASP A 15 -8.31 6.15 -17.71
CA ASP A 15 -8.11 7.54 -18.12
C ASP A 15 -6.84 8.21 -17.57
N TRP A 16 -5.80 7.43 -17.25
CA TRP A 16 -4.50 7.99 -16.86
C TRP A 16 -3.73 8.54 -18.06
N CYS A 17 -2.80 9.45 -17.78
CA CYS A 17 -1.94 10.04 -18.81
C CYS A 17 -1.11 8.96 -19.54
N PRO A 18 -0.87 9.08 -20.84
CA PRO A 18 0.03 8.18 -21.58
C PRO A 18 1.42 8.10 -20.91
N GLY A 19 1.93 6.88 -20.72
CA GLY A 19 3.21 6.66 -20.05
C GLY A 19 3.18 6.82 -18.53
N CYS A 20 2.01 6.86 -17.89
CA CYS A 20 1.89 6.90 -16.43
C CYS A 20 2.23 5.54 -15.81
N GLY A 21 3.04 5.54 -14.74
CA GLY A 21 3.38 4.32 -14.01
C GLY A 21 2.18 3.58 -13.40
N ASN A 22 1.04 4.25 -13.22
CA ASN A 22 -0.19 3.63 -12.71
C ASN A 22 -0.67 2.45 -13.59
N PHE A 23 -0.42 2.48 -14.90
CA PHE A 23 -0.76 1.35 -15.78
C PHE A 23 0.02 0.08 -15.42
N GLY A 24 1.30 0.23 -15.09
CA GLY A 24 2.14 -0.89 -14.65
C GLY A 24 1.68 -1.45 -13.31
N ILE A 25 1.32 -0.57 -12.37
CA ILE A 25 0.81 -0.97 -11.04
C ILE A 25 -0.53 -1.72 -11.18
N LEU A 26 -1.47 -1.18 -11.97
CA LEU A 26 -2.75 -1.85 -12.23
C LEU A 26 -2.55 -3.24 -12.83
N THR A 27 -1.67 -3.34 -13.84
CA THR A 27 -1.35 -4.62 -14.49
C THR A 27 -0.75 -5.61 -13.49
N ALA A 28 0.22 -5.19 -12.68
CA ALA A 28 0.86 -6.04 -11.67
C ALA A 28 -0.15 -6.51 -10.61
N LEU A 29 -1.04 -5.63 -10.15
CA LEU A 29 -2.10 -5.97 -9.20
C LEU A 29 -3.05 -7.02 -9.76
N GLN A 30 -3.59 -6.81 -10.97
CA GLN A 30 -4.48 -7.78 -11.63
C GLN A 30 -3.80 -9.13 -11.85
N MET A 31 -2.51 -9.13 -12.25
CA MET A 31 -1.73 -10.37 -12.41
C MET A 31 -1.54 -11.08 -11.07
N ALA A 32 -1.23 -10.35 -10.00
CA ALA A 32 -1.05 -10.91 -8.66
C ALA A 32 -2.34 -11.59 -8.15
N LEU A 33 -3.48 -10.91 -8.28
CA LEU A 33 -4.79 -11.45 -7.89
C LEU A 33 -5.15 -12.71 -8.70
N ALA A 34 -4.89 -12.70 -10.01
CA ALA A 34 -5.15 -13.85 -10.88
C ALA A 34 -4.29 -15.06 -10.51
N GLU A 35 -2.97 -14.85 -10.31
CA GLU A 35 -2.03 -15.93 -9.95
C GLU A 35 -2.29 -16.50 -8.55
N LEU A 36 -2.76 -15.68 -7.61
CA LEU A 36 -3.18 -16.14 -6.27
C LEU A 36 -4.57 -16.82 -6.29
N GLY A 37 -5.28 -16.79 -7.41
CA GLY A 37 -6.60 -17.38 -7.53
C GLY A 37 -7.67 -16.67 -6.66
N LEU A 38 -7.48 -15.39 -6.38
CA LEU A 38 -8.37 -14.60 -5.53
C LEU A 38 -9.60 -14.19 -6.32
N GLU A 39 -10.72 -14.82 -6.02
CA GLU A 39 -11.99 -14.53 -6.67
C GLU A 39 -12.48 -13.11 -6.34
N PRO A 40 -13.10 -12.40 -7.32
CA PRO A 40 -13.53 -11.01 -7.17
C PRO A 40 -14.34 -10.72 -5.90
N HIS A 41 -15.26 -11.62 -5.53
CA HIS A 41 -16.10 -11.47 -4.35
C HIS A 41 -15.38 -11.65 -3.00
N ARG A 42 -14.10 -12.03 -3.02
CA ARG A 42 -13.27 -12.14 -1.82
C ARG A 42 -12.28 -10.99 -1.67
N VAL A 43 -12.17 -10.14 -2.67
CA VAL A 43 -11.21 -9.01 -2.71
C VAL A 43 -11.96 -7.69 -2.51
N VAL A 44 -11.40 -6.83 -1.68
CA VAL A 44 -11.86 -5.45 -1.50
C VAL A 44 -10.71 -4.50 -1.76
N LEU A 45 -10.85 -3.66 -2.78
CA LEU A 45 -9.94 -2.57 -3.05
C LEU A 45 -10.46 -1.29 -2.39
N VAL A 46 -9.71 -0.77 -1.43
CA VAL A 46 -10.06 0.46 -0.71
C VAL A 46 -9.11 1.54 -1.13
N SER A 47 -9.60 2.62 -1.72
CA SER A 47 -8.72 3.69 -2.21
C SER A 47 -9.01 5.06 -1.59
N GLY A 48 -7.96 5.89 -1.57
CA GLY A 48 -8.06 7.31 -1.27
C GLY A 48 -8.30 8.15 -2.53
N ILE A 49 -7.92 9.42 -2.49
CA ILE A 49 -8.15 10.39 -3.56
C ILE A 49 -6.85 10.70 -4.30
N GLY A 50 -6.97 10.81 -5.61
CA GLY A 50 -5.89 11.14 -6.56
C GLY A 50 -5.88 10.19 -7.75
N CYS A 51 -4.92 10.35 -8.65
CA CYS A 51 -4.76 9.45 -9.79
C CYS A 51 -4.56 8.00 -9.35
N SER A 52 -3.85 7.79 -8.24
CA SER A 52 -3.63 6.51 -7.58
C SER A 52 -4.88 5.89 -6.95
N GLY A 53 -5.90 6.68 -6.67
CA GLY A 53 -7.15 6.23 -6.05
C GLY A 53 -8.14 5.57 -7.02
N LYS A 54 -7.84 5.51 -8.32
CA LYS A 54 -8.77 4.99 -9.35
C LYS A 54 -8.81 3.46 -9.53
N PRO A 55 -7.87 2.63 -9.08
CA PRO A 55 -7.89 1.18 -9.32
C PRO A 55 -9.20 0.47 -8.98
N PRO A 56 -9.98 0.86 -7.94
CA PRO A 56 -11.29 0.23 -7.69
C PRO A 56 -12.30 0.34 -8.84
N HIS A 57 -12.12 1.28 -9.77
CA HIS A 57 -12.95 1.39 -10.97
C HIS A 57 -12.50 0.45 -12.09
N PHE A 58 -11.27 -0.03 -12.07
CA PHE A 58 -10.62 -0.77 -13.16
C PHE A 58 -10.40 -2.25 -12.88
N VAL A 59 -10.69 -2.68 -11.64
CA VAL A 59 -10.56 -4.07 -11.23
C VAL A 59 -11.92 -4.62 -10.82
N GLU A 60 -12.29 -5.77 -11.40
CA GLU A 60 -13.50 -6.50 -11.01
C GLU A 60 -13.31 -7.11 -9.62
N ALA A 61 -13.73 -6.38 -8.60
CA ALA A 61 -13.69 -6.72 -7.18
C ALA A 61 -14.61 -5.76 -6.41
N TYR A 62 -14.80 -5.97 -5.11
CA TYR A 62 -15.45 -4.93 -4.31
C TYR A 62 -14.57 -3.68 -4.26
N GLY A 63 -15.14 -2.54 -4.63
CA GLY A 63 -14.47 -1.25 -4.66
C GLY A 63 -15.03 -0.27 -3.63
N VAL A 64 -14.15 0.36 -2.84
CA VAL A 64 -14.53 1.45 -1.93
C VAL A 64 -13.61 2.63 -2.19
N HIS A 65 -14.18 3.72 -2.72
CA HIS A 65 -13.45 4.98 -2.94
C HIS A 65 -13.76 5.94 -1.79
N THR A 66 -12.75 6.24 -0.97
CA THR A 66 -12.94 6.97 0.28
C THR A 66 -12.59 8.47 0.15
N LEU A 67 -12.54 9.18 1.26
CA LEU A 67 -12.05 10.55 1.32
C LEU A 67 -10.50 10.59 1.27
N HIS A 68 -9.96 11.75 0.88
CA HIS A 68 -8.52 11.98 0.84
C HIS A 68 -7.86 11.70 2.20
N GLY A 69 -6.84 10.82 2.18
CA GLY A 69 -6.12 10.36 3.35
C GLY A 69 -6.91 9.45 4.31
N ARG A 70 -8.03 8.86 3.86
CA ARG A 70 -8.88 7.99 4.70
C ARG A 70 -8.90 6.53 4.26
N THR A 71 -8.02 6.14 3.36
CA THR A 71 -7.91 4.76 2.86
C THR A 71 -7.73 3.75 4.00
N LEU A 72 -6.74 3.95 4.86
CA LEU A 72 -6.38 2.99 5.91
C LEU A 72 -7.47 2.80 6.98
N PRO A 73 -8.12 3.84 7.53
CA PRO A 73 -9.17 3.61 8.52
C PRO A 73 -10.36 2.83 7.94
N PHE A 74 -10.76 3.08 6.69
CA PHE A 74 -11.79 2.28 6.04
C PHE A 74 -11.34 0.84 5.80
N ALA A 75 -10.14 0.63 5.26
CA ALA A 75 -9.59 -0.70 5.02
C ALA A 75 -9.50 -1.53 6.32
N GLN A 76 -9.01 -0.94 7.40
CA GLN A 76 -8.96 -1.59 8.71
C GLN A 76 -10.36 -1.96 9.22
N GLY A 77 -11.33 -1.05 9.10
CA GLY A 77 -12.72 -1.29 9.49
C GLY A 77 -13.32 -2.48 8.75
N ILE A 78 -13.14 -2.53 7.41
CA ILE A 78 -13.62 -3.63 6.56
C ILE A 78 -12.97 -4.96 6.97
N LYS A 79 -11.65 -4.99 7.13
CA LYS A 79 -10.93 -6.23 7.49
C LYS A 79 -11.30 -6.72 8.90
N VAL A 80 -11.48 -5.82 9.85
CA VAL A 80 -11.92 -6.17 11.21
C VAL A 80 -13.39 -6.65 11.23
N ALA A 81 -14.25 -6.03 10.43
CA ALA A 81 -15.64 -6.45 10.32
C ALA A 81 -15.78 -7.82 9.63
N ASN A 82 -14.95 -8.10 8.63
CA ASN A 82 -14.94 -9.38 7.92
C ASN A 82 -13.49 -9.86 7.65
N PRO A 83 -12.88 -10.62 8.57
CA PRO A 83 -11.51 -11.11 8.43
C PRO A 83 -11.28 -12.05 7.24
N SER A 84 -12.34 -12.61 6.64
CA SER A 84 -12.24 -13.53 5.49
C SER A 84 -11.98 -12.82 4.16
N LEU A 85 -12.15 -11.50 4.10
CA LEU A 85 -11.89 -10.71 2.91
C LEU A 85 -10.40 -10.43 2.76
N GLU A 86 -9.92 -10.44 1.51
CA GLU A 86 -8.63 -9.89 1.17
C GLU A 86 -8.77 -8.39 0.93
N VAL A 87 -8.16 -7.58 1.80
CA VAL A 87 -8.31 -6.13 1.78
C VAL A 87 -7.01 -5.48 1.31
N ILE A 88 -7.09 -4.77 0.20
CA ILE A 88 -5.96 -4.05 -0.39
C ILE A 88 -6.29 -2.55 -0.37
N ALA A 89 -5.58 -1.83 0.47
CA ALA A 89 -5.61 -0.37 0.53
C ALA A 89 -4.72 0.21 -0.57
N ILE A 90 -5.17 1.24 -1.30
CA ILE A 90 -4.44 1.86 -2.41
C ILE A 90 -4.50 3.37 -2.25
N GLY A 91 -3.34 4.03 -2.27
CA GLY A 91 -3.26 5.49 -2.16
C GLY A 91 -2.03 6.04 -2.87
N GLY A 92 -1.99 7.34 -3.08
CA GLY A 92 -0.77 8.05 -3.45
C GLY A 92 0.05 8.43 -2.23
N ASP A 93 1.30 8.79 -2.47
CA ASP A 93 2.18 9.35 -1.44
C ASP A 93 1.58 10.59 -0.77
N GLY A 94 0.98 11.50 -1.55
CA GLY A 94 0.26 12.65 -1.01
C GLY A 94 -0.99 12.29 -0.21
N ASP A 95 -1.72 11.24 -0.62
CA ASP A 95 -2.89 10.73 0.09
C ASP A 95 -2.50 10.08 1.43
N GLY A 96 -1.57 9.14 1.39
CA GLY A 96 -1.21 8.30 2.54
C GLY A 96 -0.25 8.95 3.51
N LEU A 97 0.72 9.72 3.02
CA LEU A 97 1.82 10.29 3.81
C LEU A 97 1.68 11.80 4.04
N GLY A 98 0.75 12.44 3.33
CA GLY A 98 0.32 13.81 3.60
C GLY A 98 -0.80 13.83 4.62
N ILE A 99 -2.03 14.08 4.18
CA ILE A 99 -3.20 14.16 5.05
C ILE A 99 -3.49 12.85 5.80
N GLY A 100 -3.09 11.71 5.23
CA GLY A 100 -3.25 10.37 5.81
C GLY A 100 -2.19 9.95 6.83
N ALA A 101 -1.14 10.75 7.06
CA ALA A 101 0.04 10.36 7.86
C ALA A 101 -0.31 9.83 9.27
N GLY A 102 -1.26 10.45 9.96
CA GLY A 102 -1.72 9.99 11.27
C GLY A 102 -2.36 8.60 11.21
N HIS A 103 -3.07 8.28 10.13
CA HIS A 103 -3.64 6.94 9.91
C HIS A 103 -2.58 5.92 9.54
N PHE A 104 -1.55 6.32 8.77
CA PHE A 104 -0.42 5.49 8.43
C PHE A 104 0.31 4.97 9.69
N VAL A 105 0.68 5.87 10.59
CA VAL A 105 1.34 5.53 11.86
C VAL A 105 0.43 4.65 12.73
N ASN A 106 -0.85 5.02 12.87
CA ASN A 106 -1.78 4.25 13.68
C ASN A 106 -2.11 2.86 13.10
N ALA A 107 -2.04 2.68 11.80
CA ALA A 107 -2.19 1.36 11.17
C ALA A 107 -1.05 0.43 11.57
N GLY A 108 0.21 0.91 11.55
CA GLY A 108 1.38 0.14 11.97
C GLY A 108 1.25 -0.40 13.39
N ARG A 109 0.84 0.45 14.35
CA ARG A 109 0.61 0.04 15.74
C ARG A 109 -0.39 -1.11 15.90
N ARG A 110 -1.39 -1.17 15.01
CA ARG A 110 -2.45 -2.20 15.07
C ARG A 110 -2.03 -3.50 14.43
N ASN A 111 -1.25 -3.44 13.36
CA ASN A 111 -0.88 -4.60 12.56
C ASN A 111 -2.12 -5.39 12.07
N VAL A 112 -3.11 -4.67 11.51
CA VAL A 112 -4.28 -5.30 10.88
C VAL A 112 -3.82 -6.03 9.62
N ASP A 113 -4.24 -7.28 9.45
CA ASP A 113 -3.89 -8.13 8.31
C ASP A 113 -4.47 -7.57 6.99
N LEU A 114 -3.73 -6.71 6.31
CA LEU A 114 -4.07 -6.10 5.01
C LEU A 114 -2.83 -5.60 4.28
N THR A 115 -2.95 -5.42 2.97
CA THR A 115 -1.90 -4.85 2.12
C THR A 115 -2.17 -3.37 1.86
N TYR A 116 -1.16 -2.51 2.01
CA TYR A 116 -1.20 -1.12 1.60
C TYR A 116 -0.22 -0.86 0.45
N LEU A 117 -0.75 -0.49 -0.71
CA LEU A 117 -0.01 -0.16 -1.91
C LEU A 117 0.01 1.37 -2.09
N ILE A 118 1.17 1.98 -1.91
CA ILE A 118 1.39 3.41 -2.16
C ILE A 118 1.95 3.59 -3.56
N HIS A 119 1.35 4.48 -4.34
CA HIS A 119 1.88 4.97 -5.60
C HIS A 119 2.71 6.22 -5.32
N ASP A 120 4.03 6.07 -5.27
CA ASP A 120 4.97 7.14 -4.94
C ASP A 120 5.49 7.82 -6.21
N ASN A 121 5.05 9.05 -6.43
CA ASN A 121 5.43 9.83 -7.61
C ASN A 121 5.96 11.25 -7.30
N GLY A 122 6.07 11.64 -6.05
CA GLY A 122 6.58 12.93 -5.61
C GLY A 122 5.64 14.12 -5.85
N VAL A 123 4.42 13.92 -6.37
CA VAL A 123 3.50 15.01 -6.70
C VAL A 123 2.03 14.67 -6.42
N TYR A 124 1.22 15.67 -6.10
CA TYR A 124 -0.24 15.58 -6.17
C TYR A 124 -0.69 15.70 -7.63
N GLY A 125 -0.76 14.58 -8.36
CA GLY A 125 -1.01 14.58 -9.80
C GLY A 125 -2.41 15.08 -10.19
N LEU A 126 -3.46 14.67 -9.46
CA LEU A 126 -4.85 15.04 -9.76
C LEU A 126 -5.08 16.56 -9.68
N THR A 127 -4.43 17.23 -8.74
CA THR A 127 -4.54 18.68 -8.51
C THR A 127 -3.49 19.50 -9.27
N LYS A 128 -2.83 18.87 -10.27
CA LYS A 128 -1.92 19.47 -11.25
C LYS A 128 -0.48 19.72 -10.76
N GLY A 129 0.03 18.91 -9.80
CA GLY A 129 1.46 18.77 -9.62
C GLY A 129 2.10 19.54 -8.47
N GLN A 130 1.37 19.80 -7.38
CA GLN A 130 1.96 20.28 -6.14
C GLN A 130 2.96 19.24 -5.60
N ALA A 131 3.95 19.69 -4.83
CA ALA A 131 4.89 18.80 -4.15
C ALA A 131 4.16 17.91 -3.15
N SER A 132 4.33 16.60 -3.26
CA SER A 132 3.87 15.63 -2.25
C SER A 132 4.93 15.44 -1.16
N PRO A 133 4.61 14.73 -0.05
CA PRO A 133 5.56 14.50 1.03
C PRO A 133 6.85 13.77 0.64
N THR A 134 6.88 13.03 -0.46
CA THR A 134 8.06 12.27 -0.90
C THR A 134 8.97 13.05 -1.85
N LEU A 135 8.54 14.23 -2.34
CA LEU A 135 9.40 15.08 -3.16
C LEU A 135 10.56 15.64 -2.31
N LYS A 136 11.79 15.38 -2.75
CA LYS A 136 13.00 15.81 -2.04
C LYS A 136 13.10 17.34 -1.92
N LEU A 137 13.69 17.80 -0.79
CA LEU A 137 14.05 19.19 -0.55
C LEU A 137 14.86 19.76 -1.72
N GLY A 138 14.56 20.99 -2.12
CA GLY A 138 15.24 21.70 -3.19
C GLY A 138 14.88 21.30 -4.61
N LEU A 139 14.13 20.19 -4.81
CA LEU A 139 13.69 19.80 -6.14
C LEU A 139 12.55 20.71 -6.64
N ARG A 140 12.63 21.01 -7.93
CA ARG A 140 11.62 21.80 -8.63
C ARG A 140 11.15 21.05 -9.86
N THR A 141 9.99 20.44 -9.80
CA THR A 141 9.34 19.86 -10.98
C THR A 141 8.80 20.98 -11.88
N LYS A 142 8.54 20.65 -13.14
CA LYS A 142 8.02 21.63 -14.12
C LYS A 142 6.70 22.30 -13.73
N SER A 143 5.94 21.69 -12.83
CA SER A 143 4.67 22.22 -12.33
C SER A 143 4.82 23.12 -11.10
N LEU A 144 6.00 23.13 -10.47
CA LEU A 144 6.24 23.94 -9.27
C LEU A 144 6.82 25.32 -9.64
N PRO A 145 6.24 26.43 -9.16
CA PRO A 145 6.78 27.77 -9.42
C PRO A 145 8.14 27.98 -8.72
N LYS A 146 8.35 27.34 -7.57
CA LYS A 146 9.57 27.41 -6.75
C LYS A 146 9.98 26.00 -6.28
N PRO A 147 11.25 25.78 -5.94
CA PRO A 147 11.71 24.50 -5.35
C PRO A 147 10.95 24.15 -4.08
N ASN A 148 10.80 22.84 -3.86
CA ASN A 148 10.25 22.30 -2.60
C ASN A 148 11.16 22.71 -1.42
N ILE A 149 10.56 23.22 -0.33
CA ILE A 149 11.27 23.68 0.88
C ILE A 149 11.13 22.71 2.07
N ASN A 150 10.43 21.59 1.89
CA ASN A 150 10.22 20.60 2.94
C ASN A 150 11.14 19.40 2.73
N GLU A 151 11.59 18.79 3.83
CA GLU A 151 12.25 17.48 3.79
C GLU A 151 11.27 16.40 3.33
N ALA A 152 11.78 15.42 2.58
CA ALA A 152 10.96 14.32 2.11
C ALA A 152 10.74 13.28 3.20
N VAL A 153 9.51 12.77 3.28
CA VAL A 153 9.20 11.56 4.04
C VAL A 153 9.79 10.35 3.31
N ASN A 154 10.45 9.47 4.05
CA ASN A 154 10.87 8.17 3.56
C ASN A 154 9.80 7.12 3.92
N PRO A 155 9.02 6.60 2.96
CA PRO A 155 7.91 5.69 3.24
C PRO A 155 8.35 4.39 3.91
N ILE A 156 9.51 3.85 3.50
CA ILE A 156 10.07 2.61 4.04
C ILE A 156 10.47 2.80 5.51
N ALA A 157 11.27 3.84 5.80
CA ALA A 157 11.71 4.12 7.17
C ALA A 157 10.51 4.41 8.10
N LEU A 158 9.54 5.19 7.62
CA LEU A 158 8.34 5.50 8.40
C LEU A 158 7.51 4.22 8.69
N ALA A 159 7.36 3.31 7.72
CA ALA A 159 6.63 2.06 7.91
C ALA A 159 7.30 1.16 8.95
N ILE A 160 8.63 0.97 8.85
CA ILE A 160 9.40 0.15 9.78
C ILE A 160 9.25 0.70 11.21
N THR A 161 9.41 2.00 11.39
CA THR A 161 9.31 2.66 12.70
C THR A 161 7.89 2.71 13.24
N ALA A 162 6.88 2.77 12.36
CA ALA A 162 5.47 2.70 12.76
C ALA A 162 5.01 1.28 13.14
N GLY A 163 5.79 0.23 12.79
CA GLY A 163 5.49 -1.15 13.17
C GLY A 163 4.79 -1.99 12.10
N TYR A 164 4.95 -1.65 10.83
CA TYR A 164 4.56 -2.52 9.72
C TYR A 164 5.41 -3.78 9.73
N THR A 165 4.81 -4.93 9.49
CA THR A 165 5.47 -6.23 9.61
C THR A 165 5.95 -6.81 8.28
N PHE A 166 5.54 -6.21 7.17
CA PHE A 166 6.10 -6.42 5.83
C PHE A 166 6.28 -5.06 5.16
N VAL A 167 7.49 -4.76 4.69
CA VAL A 167 7.81 -3.49 4.04
C VAL A 167 8.64 -3.76 2.79
N ALA A 168 8.12 -3.37 1.64
CA ALA A 168 8.78 -3.55 0.35
C ALA A 168 8.72 -2.27 -0.50
N ARG A 169 9.66 -2.14 -1.43
CA ARG A 169 9.63 -1.16 -2.52
C ARG A 169 9.64 -1.87 -3.86
N ALA A 170 8.92 -1.33 -4.82
CA ALA A 170 8.91 -1.85 -6.17
C ALA A 170 8.87 -0.70 -7.20
N TYR A 171 9.00 -1.03 -8.46
CA TYR A 171 9.00 -0.05 -9.54
C TYR A 171 7.87 -0.34 -10.54
N ALA A 172 7.10 0.67 -10.86
CA ALA A 172 5.90 0.55 -11.69
C ALA A 172 6.14 -0.04 -13.09
N TYR A 173 7.33 0.16 -13.66
CA TYR A 173 7.67 -0.39 -14.99
C TYR A 173 8.35 -1.77 -14.94
N ASP A 174 8.76 -2.26 -13.78
CA ASP A 174 9.09 -3.68 -13.57
C ASP A 174 7.85 -4.41 -13.03
N THR A 175 6.87 -4.61 -13.91
CA THR A 175 5.58 -5.23 -13.56
C THR A 175 5.72 -6.66 -13.05
N LYS A 176 6.76 -7.39 -13.45
CA LYS A 176 7.03 -8.75 -12.97
C LYS A 176 7.47 -8.73 -11.52
N HIS A 177 8.46 -7.90 -11.19
CA HIS A 177 8.94 -7.74 -9.82
C HIS A 177 7.83 -7.16 -8.92
N LEU A 178 7.13 -6.11 -9.36
CA LEU A 178 6.03 -5.51 -8.60
C LEU A 178 4.91 -6.53 -8.32
N LYS A 179 4.56 -7.37 -9.30
CA LYS A 179 3.60 -8.47 -9.11
C LYS A 179 4.03 -9.42 -7.98
N GLU A 180 5.31 -9.83 -7.96
CA GLU A 180 5.82 -10.71 -6.91
C GLU A 180 5.78 -10.03 -5.52
N MET A 181 6.11 -8.73 -5.43
CA MET A 181 5.99 -7.97 -4.19
C MET A 181 4.53 -7.90 -3.70
N ILE A 182 3.58 -7.68 -4.61
CA ILE A 182 2.14 -7.66 -4.27
C ILE A 182 1.69 -9.04 -3.76
N LYS A 183 2.11 -10.12 -4.42
CA LYS A 183 1.78 -11.49 -3.99
C LYS A 183 2.32 -11.79 -2.59
N GLN A 184 3.59 -11.45 -2.33
CA GLN A 184 4.20 -11.65 -1.02
C GLN A 184 3.51 -10.81 0.07
N ALA A 185 3.13 -9.58 -0.24
CA ALA A 185 2.42 -8.70 0.68
C ALA A 185 1.02 -9.23 1.03
N ILE A 186 0.28 -9.75 0.05
CA ILE A 186 -1.05 -10.36 0.25
C ILE A 186 -0.93 -11.66 1.08
N GLN A 187 0.10 -12.45 0.86
CA GLN A 187 0.32 -13.71 1.59
C GLN A 187 0.87 -13.50 3.01
N HIS A 188 1.44 -12.33 3.29
CA HIS A 188 1.94 -12.00 4.61
C HIS A 188 0.80 -11.85 5.63
N LYS A 189 1.01 -12.33 6.85
CA LYS A 189 0.06 -12.16 7.97
C LYS A 189 0.43 -10.96 8.81
N GLY A 190 -0.32 -9.88 8.60
CA GLY A 190 -0.11 -8.59 9.23
C GLY A 190 -0.20 -7.42 8.24
N LEU A 191 0.22 -6.25 8.68
CA LEU A 191 0.17 -5.07 7.84
C LEU A 191 1.39 -5.00 6.91
N ALA A 192 1.10 -5.10 5.61
CA ALA A 192 2.10 -4.99 4.56
C ALA A 192 2.08 -3.61 3.89
N LEU A 193 3.26 -3.03 3.64
CA LEU A 193 3.45 -1.87 2.78
C LEU A 193 4.20 -2.25 1.51
N ILE A 194 3.72 -1.76 0.38
CA ILE A 194 4.48 -1.67 -0.87
C ILE A 194 4.58 -0.20 -1.28
N ASP A 195 5.78 0.33 -1.27
CA ASP A 195 6.13 1.63 -1.83
C ASP A 195 6.45 1.46 -3.32
N ALA A 196 5.46 1.71 -4.18
CA ALA A 196 5.61 1.55 -5.63
C ALA A 196 6.08 2.87 -6.27
N LEU A 197 7.36 2.95 -6.62
CA LEU A 197 7.93 4.08 -7.36
C LEU A 197 7.22 4.24 -8.70
N GLN A 198 6.48 5.35 -8.85
CA GLN A 198 5.54 5.56 -9.94
C GLN A 198 5.88 6.85 -10.71
N PRO A 199 6.62 6.78 -11.83
CA PRO A 199 6.86 7.96 -12.66
C PRO A 199 5.56 8.63 -13.12
N CYS A 200 5.45 9.94 -12.86
CA CYS A 200 4.36 10.79 -13.35
C CYS A 200 4.85 11.65 -14.51
N PRO A 201 4.62 11.27 -15.80
CA PRO A 201 5.20 11.94 -16.94
C PRO A 201 4.66 13.37 -17.13
N THR A 202 3.48 13.64 -16.59
CA THR A 202 2.82 14.93 -16.75
C THR A 202 3.34 15.99 -15.78
N TYR A 203 3.67 15.64 -14.54
CA TYR A 203 3.99 16.64 -13.51
C TYR A 203 5.35 16.49 -12.85
N ASN A 204 5.96 15.29 -12.87
CA ASN A 204 7.31 15.07 -12.35
C ASN A 204 8.27 14.74 -13.50
N ASP A 205 9.02 15.75 -13.92
CA ASP A 205 10.04 15.67 -14.96
C ASP A 205 11.44 15.35 -14.42
N ILE A 206 11.56 15.07 -13.13
CA ILE A 206 12.83 14.73 -12.45
C ILE A 206 12.96 13.21 -12.34
N ASN A 207 12.02 12.55 -11.65
CA ASN A 207 12.04 11.12 -11.43
C ASN A 207 11.30 10.39 -12.56
N THR A 208 11.81 10.55 -13.78
CA THR A 208 11.23 9.97 -15.00
C THR A 208 11.65 8.51 -15.19
N LYS A 209 11.01 7.82 -16.12
CA LYS A 209 11.42 6.47 -16.54
C LYS A 209 12.89 6.43 -16.93
N ASP A 210 13.33 7.42 -17.71
CA ASP A 210 14.71 7.50 -18.21
C ASP A 210 15.70 7.77 -17.08
N TRP A 211 15.31 8.59 -16.08
CA TRP A 211 16.11 8.82 -14.89
C TRP A 211 16.33 7.52 -14.09
N TYR A 212 15.29 6.73 -13.85
CA TYR A 212 15.42 5.43 -13.18
C TYR A 212 16.26 4.45 -14.00
N ALA A 213 16.16 4.50 -15.34
CA ALA A 213 16.96 3.67 -16.23
C ALA A 213 18.43 4.12 -16.33
N GLY A 214 18.80 5.27 -15.72
CA GLY A 214 20.17 5.79 -15.75
C GLY A 214 20.61 6.34 -17.09
N MET A 215 19.66 6.82 -17.94
CA MET A 215 19.98 7.36 -19.26
C MET A 215 20.88 8.61 -19.23
N ASP A 216 20.95 9.28 -18.09
CA ASP A 216 21.83 10.42 -17.79
C ASP A 216 23.18 10.00 -17.15
N ARG A 217 23.42 8.70 -16.98
CA ARG A 217 24.60 8.10 -16.39
C ARG A 217 25.09 6.96 -17.27
N LEU A 218 26.18 7.18 -17.94
CA LEU A 218 26.78 6.16 -18.80
C LEU A 218 28.00 5.57 -18.11
N ASP A 219 28.08 4.27 -18.09
CA ASP A 219 29.28 3.53 -17.70
C ASP A 219 30.44 3.95 -18.61
N PRO A 220 31.56 4.43 -18.07
CA PRO A 220 32.66 5.00 -18.87
C PRO A 220 33.38 3.96 -19.74
N GLU A 221 33.30 2.67 -19.42
CA GLU A 221 33.96 1.60 -20.17
C GLU A 221 33.08 1.05 -21.29
N THR A 222 31.78 0.88 -21.00
CA THR A 222 30.84 0.22 -21.93
C THR A 222 29.96 1.20 -22.68
N GLY A 223 29.87 2.46 -22.25
CA GLY A 223 28.95 3.48 -22.79
C GLY A 223 27.45 3.15 -22.57
N ARG A 224 27.14 2.17 -21.73
CA ARG A 224 25.74 1.78 -21.45
C ARG A 224 25.17 2.56 -20.29
N PRO A 225 23.84 2.80 -20.26
CA PRO A 225 23.18 3.38 -19.08
C PRO A 225 23.40 2.53 -17.84
N GLU A 226 23.70 3.19 -16.72
CA GLU A 226 23.76 2.58 -15.40
C GLU A 226 22.43 2.76 -14.65
N PRO A 227 21.56 1.74 -14.56
CA PRO A 227 20.29 1.83 -13.87
C PRO A 227 20.49 2.24 -12.40
N ARG A 228 19.59 3.09 -11.91
CA ARG A 228 19.58 3.47 -10.49
C ARG A 228 18.97 2.42 -9.59
N LEU A 229 18.04 1.63 -10.15
CA LEU A 229 17.36 0.58 -9.42
C LEU A 229 18.20 -0.69 -9.36
N TYR A 230 18.25 -1.31 -8.19
CA TYR A 230 18.79 -2.65 -8.02
C TYR A 230 17.91 -3.47 -7.07
N LYS A 231 17.92 -4.79 -7.23
CA LYS A 231 17.05 -5.69 -6.46
C LYS A 231 17.79 -6.21 -5.23
N LEU A 232 17.12 -6.15 -4.08
CA LEU A 232 17.67 -6.65 -2.82
C LEU A 232 17.84 -8.17 -2.81
N ASP A 233 16.95 -8.90 -3.47
CA ASP A 233 17.02 -10.35 -3.62
C ASP A 233 18.13 -10.85 -4.55
N GLU A 234 18.76 -9.96 -5.31
CA GLU A 234 19.98 -10.24 -6.09
C GLU A 234 21.27 -9.93 -5.30
N THR A 235 21.15 -9.63 -3.99
CA THR A 235 22.27 -9.33 -3.08
C THR A 235 22.25 -10.24 -1.86
N ASP A 236 23.25 -10.14 -0.97
CA ASP A 236 23.30 -10.87 0.30
C ASP A 236 22.35 -10.29 1.38
N TYR A 237 21.45 -9.38 1.01
CA TYR A 237 20.51 -8.76 1.95
C TYR A 237 19.39 -9.72 2.35
N ASP A 238 19.28 -10.00 3.64
CA ASP A 238 18.23 -10.84 4.21
C ASP A 238 17.22 -10.00 5.01
N PRO A 239 15.99 -9.76 4.48
CA PRO A 239 14.96 -8.96 5.12
C PRO A 239 14.19 -9.71 6.21
N VAL A 240 14.34 -11.03 6.32
CA VAL A 240 13.46 -11.88 7.12
C VAL A 240 13.95 -11.93 8.57
N VAL A 241 13.03 -11.76 9.50
CA VAL A 241 13.24 -12.06 10.92
C VAL A 241 13.09 -13.56 11.11
N HIS A 242 14.17 -14.25 11.48
CA HIS A 242 14.18 -15.71 11.67
C HIS A 242 13.85 -16.11 13.11
N GLU A 243 14.12 -15.22 14.06
CA GLU A 243 13.76 -15.39 15.48
C GLU A 243 13.45 -14.00 16.11
N SER A 244 12.64 -13.98 17.15
CA SER A 244 12.20 -12.71 17.77
C SER A 244 13.36 -11.83 18.25
N ALA A 245 14.50 -12.43 18.61
CA ALA A 245 15.68 -11.70 19.06
C ALA A 245 16.36 -10.90 17.92
N ASP A 246 16.16 -11.32 16.68
CA ASP A 246 16.72 -10.65 15.49
C ASP A 246 15.96 -9.39 15.06
N ASP A 247 14.76 -9.18 15.57
CA ASP A 247 13.85 -8.13 15.09
C ASP A 247 14.50 -6.74 15.06
N PHE A 248 15.13 -6.35 16.15
CA PHE A 248 15.76 -5.04 16.24
C PHE A 248 16.90 -4.86 15.23
N ARG A 249 17.75 -5.87 15.10
CA ARG A 249 18.88 -5.85 14.13
C ARG A 249 18.38 -5.76 12.69
N LYS A 250 17.33 -6.52 12.35
CA LYS A 250 16.71 -6.48 11.01
C LYS A 250 16.06 -5.13 10.71
N LYS A 251 15.41 -4.49 11.69
CA LYS A 251 14.90 -3.12 11.55
C LYS A 251 16.02 -2.11 11.29
N LEU A 252 17.13 -2.18 12.02
CA LEU A 252 18.27 -1.28 11.80
C LEU A 252 18.85 -1.45 10.40
N SER A 253 19.05 -2.69 9.95
CA SER A 253 19.53 -2.98 8.60
C SER A 253 18.57 -2.46 7.52
N ALA A 254 17.28 -2.61 7.72
CA ALA A 254 16.26 -2.11 6.80
C ALA A 254 16.19 -0.57 6.77
N LEU A 255 16.36 0.08 7.91
CA LEU A 255 16.43 1.55 8.01
C LEU A 255 17.67 2.11 7.31
N ASP A 256 18.82 1.45 7.44
CA ASP A 256 20.04 1.82 6.73
C ASP A 256 19.83 1.69 5.21
N LYS A 257 19.33 0.54 4.75
CA LYS A 257 18.98 0.32 3.34
C LYS A 257 17.97 1.34 2.80
N ALA A 258 17.03 1.77 3.61
CA ALA A 258 16.01 2.74 3.22
C ALA A 258 16.59 4.15 2.93
N GLN A 259 17.81 4.46 3.40
CA GLN A 259 18.47 5.74 3.13
C GLN A 259 19.10 5.78 1.73
N GLU A 260 19.33 4.64 1.09
CA GLU A 260 19.91 4.60 -0.24
C GLU A 260 18.95 5.23 -1.26
N TRP A 261 19.43 6.30 -1.92
CA TRP A 261 18.71 7.05 -2.93
C TRP A 261 19.68 7.69 -3.93
N GLY A 262 19.15 8.23 -5.02
CA GLY A 262 19.96 8.88 -6.06
C GLY A 262 20.56 7.87 -7.02
N ASN A 263 21.83 7.55 -6.90
CA ASN A 263 22.53 6.66 -7.83
C ASN A 263 22.29 5.17 -7.56
N LYS A 264 21.86 4.83 -6.35
CA LYS A 264 21.50 3.46 -5.96
C LYS A 264 20.17 3.50 -5.20
N ILE A 265 19.15 2.84 -5.73
CA ILE A 265 17.81 2.79 -5.14
C ILE A 265 17.42 1.31 -5.02
N PRO A 266 17.37 0.78 -3.80
CA PRO A 266 16.98 -0.60 -3.58
C PRO A 266 15.47 -0.80 -3.82
N ILE A 267 15.13 -1.89 -4.51
CA ILE A 267 13.77 -2.42 -4.64
C ILE A 267 13.76 -3.88 -4.15
N GLY A 268 12.62 -4.36 -3.67
CA GLY A 268 12.47 -5.67 -3.04
C GLY A 268 11.93 -5.54 -1.62
N VAL A 269 12.02 -6.61 -0.85
CA VAL A 269 11.59 -6.65 0.54
C VAL A 269 12.70 -6.07 1.43
N PHE A 270 12.37 -5.06 2.22
CA PHE A 270 13.27 -4.46 3.21
C PHE A 270 13.19 -5.12 4.58
N TYR A 271 11.98 -5.52 4.94
CA TYR A 271 11.71 -6.08 6.26
C TYR A 271 10.50 -7.00 6.22
N LYS A 272 10.60 -8.17 6.85
CA LYS A 272 9.52 -9.14 7.01
C LYS A 272 9.62 -9.81 8.37
N ASN A 273 8.55 -9.69 9.17
CA ASN A 273 8.43 -10.30 10.50
C ASN A 273 7.07 -10.98 10.67
N GLU A 274 7.04 -12.30 10.76
CA GLU A 274 5.84 -13.11 10.97
C GLU A 274 5.63 -13.51 12.44
N PHE A 275 6.50 -13.08 13.37
CA PHE A 275 6.36 -13.36 14.80
C PHE A 275 5.41 -12.40 15.51
N ILE A 276 5.07 -11.26 14.90
CA ILE A 276 4.20 -10.26 15.49
C ILE A 276 2.74 -10.63 15.20
N PRO A 277 1.91 -10.95 16.21
CA PRO A 277 0.51 -11.31 16.00
C PRO A 277 -0.26 -10.17 15.34
N THR A 278 -1.21 -10.53 14.48
CA THR A 278 -2.11 -9.57 13.85
C THR A 278 -3.07 -8.93 14.86
N PHE A 279 -3.71 -7.84 14.47
CA PHE A 279 -4.77 -7.25 15.28
C PHE A 279 -5.95 -8.22 15.49
N GLN A 280 -6.27 -9.00 14.48
CA GLN A 280 -7.31 -10.02 14.52
C GLN A 280 -6.98 -11.13 15.53
N ASP A 281 -5.72 -11.58 15.60
CA ASP A 281 -5.27 -12.55 16.60
C ASP A 281 -5.42 -12.01 18.01
N ARG A 282 -5.06 -10.73 18.22
CA ARG A 282 -5.22 -10.05 19.52
C ARG A 282 -6.69 -9.87 19.91
N ILE A 283 -7.57 -9.59 18.94
CA ILE A 283 -9.02 -9.55 19.18
C ILE A 283 -9.50 -10.95 19.56
N ALA A 284 -9.10 -11.99 18.84
CA ALA A 284 -9.54 -13.36 19.09
C ALA A 284 -9.07 -13.89 20.47
N GLN A 285 -7.89 -13.49 20.93
CA GLN A 285 -7.43 -13.78 22.30
C GLN A 285 -8.34 -13.14 23.35
N ARG A 286 -8.89 -11.96 23.08
CA ARG A 286 -9.78 -11.22 24.00
C ARG A 286 -11.25 -11.62 23.85
N ILE A 287 -11.65 -11.96 22.62
CA ILE A 287 -13.03 -12.32 22.23
C ILE A 287 -12.94 -13.62 21.42
N PRO A 288 -12.93 -14.80 22.06
CA PRO A 288 -12.64 -16.08 21.39
C PRO A 288 -13.58 -16.43 20.22
N PHE A 289 -14.83 -15.96 20.22
CA PHE A 289 -15.77 -16.21 19.14
C PHE A 289 -15.62 -15.26 17.91
N TYR A 290 -14.75 -14.26 17.99
CA TYR A 290 -14.62 -13.23 16.96
C TYR A 290 -14.35 -13.79 15.55
N LEU A 291 -13.41 -14.72 15.38
CA LEU A 291 -13.07 -15.27 14.08
C LEU A 291 -14.21 -16.13 13.47
N GLY A 292 -14.98 -16.82 14.31
CA GLY A 292 -16.12 -17.62 13.88
C GLY A 292 -17.37 -16.79 13.60
N ASN A 293 -17.57 -15.70 14.34
CA ASN A 293 -18.73 -14.82 14.27
C ASN A 293 -18.31 -13.34 14.28
N PRO A 294 -17.56 -12.87 13.26
CA PRO A 294 -17.16 -11.47 13.16
C PRO A 294 -18.40 -10.57 12.92
N PRO A 295 -18.26 -9.24 13.09
CA PRO A 295 -19.38 -8.31 12.96
C PRO A 295 -20.21 -8.47 11.67
N ALA A 296 -19.59 -8.80 10.54
CA ALA A 296 -20.31 -9.00 9.28
C ALA A 296 -21.19 -10.26 9.24
N LYS A 297 -21.01 -11.20 10.18
CA LYS A 297 -21.84 -12.42 10.32
C LYS A 297 -22.85 -12.34 11.46
N GLN A 298 -22.73 -11.33 12.33
CA GLN A 298 -23.66 -11.15 13.44
C GLN A 298 -25.05 -10.77 12.91
N LYS A 299 -26.06 -11.43 13.42
CA LYS A 299 -27.45 -11.09 13.10
C LYS A 299 -27.83 -9.80 13.84
N ILE A 300 -28.52 -8.92 13.13
CA ILE A 300 -29.06 -7.68 13.69
C ILE A 300 -30.50 -7.87 14.24
N ASP A 301 -31.14 -8.98 13.85
CA ASP A 301 -32.48 -9.37 14.32
C ASP A 301 -32.51 -10.85 14.73
N ASP A 302 -33.55 -11.23 15.44
CA ASP A 302 -33.92 -12.62 15.72
C ASP A 302 -34.78 -13.21 14.58
N GLN A 303 -35.22 -14.46 14.74
CA GLN A 303 -36.10 -15.15 13.76
C GLN A 303 -37.48 -14.51 13.60
N ALA A 304 -37.90 -13.68 14.55
CA ALA A 304 -39.17 -12.96 14.52
C ALA A 304 -39.04 -11.54 13.97
N GLY A 305 -37.83 -11.14 13.52
CA GLY A 305 -37.51 -9.79 13.03
C GLY A 305 -37.40 -8.74 14.14
N MET A 306 -37.25 -9.19 15.39
CA MET A 306 -36.98 -8.27 16.52
C MET A 306 -35.49 -7.99 16.63
N SER A 307 -35.12 -6.74 16.92
CA SER A 307 -33.71 -6.35 17.11
C SER A 307 -33.02 -7.27 18.12
N SER A 308 -31.86 -7.82 17.76
CA SER A 308 -31.01 -8.59 18.68
C SER A 308 -30.35 -7.72 19.77
N ALA A 309 -30.38 -6.39 19.61
CA ALA A 309 -29.92 -5.43 20.62
C ALA A 309 -31.13 -4.80 21.33
N ASP A 310 -31.07 -4.68 22.66
CA ASP A 310 -32.04 -3.92 23.46
C ASP A 310 -31.83 -2.39 23.24
N LEU A 311 -32.32 -1.89 22.10
CA LEU A 311 -32.24 -0.48 21.78
C LEU A 311 -33.07 0.40 22.72
N GLU A 312 -34.22 -0.12 23.23
CA GLU A 312 -35.02 0.63 24.17
C GLU A 312 -34.37 0.79 25.53
N GLY A 313 -33.74 -0.28 26.04
CA GLY A 313 -32.91 -0.22 27.26
C GLY A 313 -31.76 0.77 27.12
N PHE A 314 -31.04 0.69 25.99
CA PHE A 314 -29.93 1.61 25.68
C PHE A 314 -30.40 3.08 25.62
N PHE A 315 -31.52 3.36 24.93
CA PHE A 315 -32.05 4.73 24.87
C PHE A 315 -32.61 5.21 26.20
N LYS A 316 -33.12 4.32 27.07
CA LYS A 316 -33.54 4.68 28.43
C LYS A 316 -32.36 5.09 29.29
N GLU A 317 -31.24 4.38 29.20
CA GLU A 317 -30.00 4.75 29.92
C GLU A 317 -29.41 6.09 29.48
N LEU A 318 -29.59 6.47 28.20
CA LEU A 318 -29.12 7.74 27.66
C LEU A 318 -30.05 8.91 27.89
N LYS A 319 -31.33 8.68 28.30
CA LYS A 319 -32.23 9.74 28.71
C LYS A 319 -31.82 10.25 30.08
N THR A 320 -31.09 11.35 30.09
CA THR A 320 -30.92 12.16 31.28
C THR A 320 -32.29 12.72 31.71
N SER A 321 -32.67 12.42 32.90
CA SER A 321 -33.89 12.95 33.59
C SER A 321 -33.91 14.48 33.61
#